data_7a381a82c85be5b025d4617d81dc94e4
#
_entry.id   7a381a82c85be5b025d4617d81dc94e4
#
_cell.length_a   1.000
_cell.length_b   1.000
_cell.length_c   1.000
_cell.angle_alpha   90.00
_cell.angle_beta   90.00
_cell.angle_gamma   90.00
#
_symmetry.space_group_name_H-M   'P 1'
#
loop_
_entity.id
_entity.type
_entity.pdbx_description
1 polymer ?
#
loop_
_entity_poly.entity_id
_entity_poly.type
_entity_poly.pdbx_seq_one_letter_code
_entity_poly.pdbx_strand_id
1 'polypeptide(L)'
;CLAEESIIINDVGGFFYENTSKEFINNNYDVKVINFSNVTKTNYYNPLALPYLLYKEGNKDKALELIENLSYYIFKDEENTDSFWINSSRDYFTGIVLYLFENAKEEEINLSSVYSLSLSLNENKKLIEEINSLDKLNSIYIYLTNIISAPKETKGGIVATFTQNLTQYIAKENLSNMLSSNDIDLTSITKNKTAIYIINKTEQLANNLASLLINQLIEATIIYGKKERRLNILLDEFNNLAPICNLSNLINYTRSLNMRFTILLNSYIELKNKYGKEESELIKYSCSNIIYLLAKDDYTLEEISKLCGNQNSKSALITKEELKTLKLFEAIILKTRVMPIKTKLKPDYLINWDIDFSENKDYPQTILKEKNVYTYE
;
A
#
# COMPACT_ATOMS: atom_id res chain seq x y z
N CYS A 1 21.75 6.08 0.18
CA CYS A 1 22.85 5.54 1.01
C CYS A 1 23.65 6.64 1.70
N LEU A 2 24.18 7.62 0.99
CA LEU A 2 25.04 8.70 1.57
C LEU A 2 24.37 9.47 2.72
N ALA A 3 23.06 9.64 2.71
CA ALA A 3 22.31 10.33 3.75
C ALA A 3 21.88 9.43 4.91
N GLU A 4 22.16 8.13 4.87
CA GLU A 4 21.75 7.13 5.85
C GLU A 4 20.23 7.09 6.14
N GLU A 5 19.43 7.50 5.18
CA GLU A 5 17.97 7.55 5.27
C GLU A 5 17.36 6.19 4.91
N SER A 6 16.26 5.80 5.55
CA SER A 6 15.50 4.62 5.15
C SER A 6 14.67 4.91 3.91
N ILE A 7 14.36 3.88 3.13
CA ILE A 7 13.61 4.03 1.88
C ILE A 7 12.60 2.91 1.66
N ILE A 8 11.43 3.27 1.15
CA ILE A 8 10.43 2.36 0.59
C ILE A 8 10.27 2.73 -0.89
N ILE A 9 10.40 1.76 -1.77
CA ILE A 9 10.32 1.96 -3.21
C ILE A 9 9.22 1.07 -3.79
N ASN A 10 8.20 1.67 -4.43
CA ASN A 10 7.37 0.95 -5.37
C ASN A 10 8.17 0.80 -6.66
N ASP A 11 8.54 -0.41 -7.01
CA ASP A 11 9.50 -0.74 -8.08
C ASP A 11 8.79 -1.55 -9.17
N VAL A 12 8.31 -0.88 -10.19
CA VAL A 12 7.60 -1.55 -11.27
C VAL A 12 8.60 -2.35 -12.11
N GLY A 13 8.49 -3.68 -12.00
CA GLY A 13 9.34 -4.62 -12.76
C GLY A 13 10.67 -4.97 -12.12
N GLY A 14 11.09 -4.37 -11.00
CA GLY A 14 12.30 -4.73 -10.26
C GLY A 14 13.56 -3.98 -10.67
N PHE A 15 13.44 -2.95 -11.49
CA PHE A 15 14.59 -2.17 -12.00
C PHE A 15 15.40 -1.51 -10.88
N PHE A 16 14.72 -0.88 -9.92
CA PHE A 16 15.42 -0.23 -8.80
C PHE A 16 16.12 -1.25 -7.91
N TYR A 17 15.47 -2.38 -7.61
CA TYR A 17 16.10 -3.44 -6.85
C TYR A 17 17.37 -3.96 -7.52
N GLU A 18 17.27 -4.33 -8.79
CA GLU A 18 18.40 -4.91 -9.52
C GLU A 18 19.60 -3.97 -9.61
N ASN A 19 19.36 -2.66 -9.72
CA ASN A 19 20.43 -1.68 -9.92
C ASN A 19 20.91 -0.98 -8.65
N THR A 20 20.20 -1.07 -7.51
CA THR A 20 20.55 -0.28 -6.32
C THR A 20 20.67 -1.09 -5.04
N SER A 21 20.07 -2.28 -4.96
CA SER A 21 20.01 -3.06 -3.71
C SER A 21 21.39 -3.46 -3.20
N LYS A 22 22.32 -3.77 -4.09
CA LYS A 22 23.69 -4.16 -3.74
C LYS A 22 24.42 -3.05 -2.99
N GLU A 23 24.26 -1.80 -3.43
CA GLU A 23 24.80 -0.64 -2.76
C GLU A 23 24.21 -0.46 -1.36
N PHE A 24 22.90 -0.69 -1.18
CA PHE A 24 22.26 -0.67 0.14
C PHE A 24 22.81 -1.78 1.04
N ILE A 25 22.97 -3.00 0.54
CA ILE A 25 23.55 -4.12 1.28
C ILE A 25 24.98 -3.78 1.72
N ASN A 26 25.82 -3.26 0.83
CA ASN A 26 27.20 -2.88 1.11
C ASN A 26 27.30 -1.77 2.17
N ASN A 27 26.25 -0.93 2.30
CA ASN A 27 26.17 0.12 3.33
C ASN A 27 25.40 -0.32 4.60
N ASN A 28 25.26 -1.63 4.83
CA ASN A 28 24.64 -2.24 6.01
C ASN A 28 23.15 -1.86 6.21
N TYR A 29 22.40 -1.78 5.12
CA TYR A 29 20.95 -1.67 5.21
C TYR A 29 20.33 -3.06 5.37
N ASP A 30 19.25 -3.14 6.15
CA ASP A 30 18.31 -4.26 6.10
C ASP A 30 17.47 -4.11 4.82
N VAL A 31 17.81 -4.93 3.82
CA VAL A 31 17.15 -4.90 2.51
C VAL A 31 16.07 -5.96 2.46
N LYS A 32 14.83 -5.54 2.23
CA LYS A 32 13.69 -6.43 2.04
C LYS A 32 13.10 -6.27 0.64
N VAL A 33 12.67 -7.37 0.07
CA VAL A 33 12.06 -7.41 -1.27
C VAL A 33 10.71 -8.10 -1.16
N ILE A 34 9.64 -7.39 -1.44
CA ILE A 34 8.29 -7.94 -1.52
C ILE A 34 7.89 -7.95 -3.00
N ASN A 35 7.97 -9.12 -3.61
CA ASN A 35 7.79 -9.28 -5.05
C ASN A 35 6.45 -9.95 -5.37
N PHE A 36 5.42 -9.14 -5.57
CA PHE A 36 4.09 -9.61 -5.95
C PHE A 36 4.00 -10.11 -7.40
N SER A 37 5.00 -9.80 -8.24
CA SER A 37 5.09 -10.31 -9.62
C SER A 37 5.72 -11.69 -9.70
N ASN A 38 6.55 -12.05 -8.73
CA ASN A 38 7.15 -13.38 -8.61
C ASN A 38 7.23 -13.80 -7.14
N VAL A 39 6.15 -14.39 -6.66
CA VAL A 39 5.95 -14.76 -5.25
C VAL A 39 6.84 -15.92 -4.78
N THR A 40 7.68 -16.49 -5.64
CA THR A 40 8.72 -17.48 -5.25
C THR A 40 10.09 -16.82 -5.00
N LYS A 41 10.23 -15.54 -5.39
CA LYS A 41 11.46 -14.73 -5.25
C LYS A 41 11.18 -13.48 -4.42
N THR A 42 10.84 -13.66 -3.15
CA THR A 42 10.36 -12.59 -2.26
C THR A 42 10.59 -12.92 -0.80
N ASN A 43 10.62 -11.91 0.05
CA ASN A 43 10.38 -12.06 1.48
C ASN A 43 8.88 -12.27 1.74
N TYR A 44 8.55 -12.76 2.93
CA TYR A 44 7.17 -12.93 3.37
C TYR A 44 6.55 -11.59 3.79
N TYR A 45 5.26 -11.43 3.51
CA TYR A 45 4.45 -10.32 3.96
C TYR A 45 3.06 -10.79 4.36
N ASN A 46 2.73 -10.68 5.64
CA ASN A 46 1.40 -11.01 6.15
C ASN A 46 0.62 -9.72 6.42
N PRO A 47 -0.49 -9.47 5.69
CA PRO A 47 -1.27 -8.24 5.87
C PRO A 47 -1.98 -8.15 7.25
N LEU A 48 -2.04 -9.24 8.01
CA LEU A 48 -2.57 -9.24 9.39
C LEU A 48 -1.48 -8.99 10.45
N ALA A 49 -0.19 -8.94 10.07
CA ALA A 49 0.90 -8.82 11.04
C ALA A 49 0.85 -7.50 11.85
N LEU A 50 0.68 -6.36 11.18
CA LEU A 50 0.61 -5.06 11.87
C LEU A 50 -0.64 -4.92 12.75
N PRO A 51 -1.86 -5.21 12.27
CA PRO A 51 -3.05 -5.20 13.12
C PRO A 51 -2.93 -6.13 14.32
N TYR A 52 -2.40 -7.35 14.15
CA TYR A 52 -2.21 -8.30 15.23
C TYR A 52 -1.22 -7.81 16.28
N LEU A 53 -0.09 -7.27 15.85
CA LEU A 53 0.92 -6.68 16.75
C LEU A 53 0.29 -5.60 17.64
N LEU A 54 -0.44 -4.67 17.04
CA LEU A 54 -1.13 -3.59 17.78
C LEU A 54 -2.19 -4.14 18.74
N TYR A 55 -2.93 -5.15 18.32
CA TYR A 55 -3.92 -5.81 19.16
C TYR A 55 -3.28 -6.41 20.41
N LYS A 56 -2.16 -7.12 20.25
CA LYS A 56 -1.39 -7.72 21.36
C LYS A 56 -0.76 -6.68 22.29
N GLU A 57 -0.37 -5.52 21.77
CA GLU A 57 0.12 -4.37 22.57
C GLU A 57 -1.00 -3.61 23.30
N GLY A 58 -2.27 -3.98 23.10
CA GLY A 58 -3.42 -3.34 23.73
C GLY A 58 -3.97 -2.14 22.97
N ASN A 59 -3.41 -1.77 21.82
CA ASN A 59 -3.92 -0.71 20.96
C ASN A 59 -5.03 -1.24 20.03
N LYS A 60 -6.13 -1.68 20.66
CA LYS A 60 -7.22 -2.41 19.99
C LYS A 60 -7.96 -1.54 18.97
N ASP A 61 -8.18 -0.26 19.27
CA ASP A 61 -8.89 0.66 18.37
C ASP A 61 -8.12 0.88 17.06
N LYS A 62 -6.79 1.07 17.16
CA LYS A 62 -5.96 1.22 15.95
C LYS A 62 -5.80 -0.09 15.18
N ALA A 63 -5.75 -1.22 15.89
CA ALA A 63 -5.78 -2.54 15.26
C ALA A 63 -7.08 -2.73 14.46
N LEU A 64 -8.22 -2.38 15.04
CA LEU A 64 -9.53 -2.45 14.37
C LEU A 64 -9.58 -1.56 13.12
N GLU A 65 -9.14 -0.30 13.21
CA GLU A 65 -9.04 0.61 12.06
C GLU A 65 -8.21 -0.01 10.92
N LEU A 66 -7.09 -0.66 11.24
CA LEU A 66 -6.24 -1.30 10.22
C LEU A 66 -6.86 -2.57 9.63
N ILE A 67 -7.67 -3.33 10.40
CA ILE A 67 -8.45 -4.46 9.88
C ILE A 67 -9.52 -3.95 8.91
N GLU A 68 -10.23 -2.90 9.28
CA GLU A 68 -11.23 -2.26 8.42
C GLU A 68 -10.58 -1.74 7.13
N ASN A 69 -9.45 -1.04 7.22
CA ASN A 69 -8.69 -0.60 6.05
C ASN A 69 -8.26 -1.77 5.15
N LEU A 70 -7.78 -2.88 5.74
CA LEU A 70 -7.45 -4.10 5.00
C LEU A 70 -8.68 -4.65 4.27
N SER A 71 -9.84 -4.64 4.92
CA SER A 71 -11.09 -5.11 4.30
C SER A 71 -11.46 -4.32 3.05
N TYR A 72 -11.21 -3.01 2.99
CA TYR A 72 -11.42 -2.18 1.80
C TYR A 72 -10.53 -2.58 0.63
N TYR A 73 -9.32 -3.06 0.87
CA TYR A 73 -8.43 -3.55 -0.21
C TYR A 73 -8.85 -4.93 -0.72
N ILE A 74 -9.40 -5.78 0.15
CA ILE A 74 -9.85 -7.14 -0.21
C ILE A 74 -11.22 -7.10 -0.88
N PHE A 75 -12.19 -6.38 -0.30
CA PHE A 75 -13.58 -6.33 -0.75
C PHE A 75 -13.84 -4.98 -1.42
N LYS A 76 -13.55 -4.90 -2.71
CA LYS A 76 -13.74 -3.67 -3.49
C LYS A 76 -15.18 -3.51 -3.94
N ASP A 77 -15.64 -2.26 -3.93
CA ASP A 77 -16.85 -1.89 -4.61
C ASP A 77 -16.61 -1.97 -6.13
N GLU A 78 -17.34 -2.86 -6.81
CA GLU A 78 -17.40 -2.89 -8.26
C GLU A 78 -18.55 -2.01 -8.72
N GLU A 79 -18.39 -1.32 -9.87
CA GLU A 79 -19.48 -0.55 -10.49
C GLU A 79 -20.68 -1.46 -10.68
N ASN A 80 -21.85 -1.06 -10.15
CA ASN A 80 -23.12 -1.78 -10.15
C ASN A 80 -23.29 -2.94 -9.14
N THR A 81 -22.39 -3.13 -8.18
CA THR A 81 -22.63 -4.06 -7.08
C THR A 81 -23.37 -3.34 -5.95
N ASP A 82 -24.42 -3.97 -5.41
CA ASP A 82 -25.10 -3.43 -4.23
C ASP A 82 -24.11 -3.39 -3.05
N SER A 83 -23.88 -2.19 -2.54
CA SER A 83 -22.93 -1.92 -1.45
C SER A 83 -23.23 -2.73 -0.17
N PHE A 84 -24.50 -3.21 -0.01
CA PHE A 84 -24.88 -4.05 1.11
C PHE A 84 -24.04 -5.33 1.20
N TRP A 85 -23.84 -6.05 0.09
CA TRP A 85 -23.10 -7.31 0.06
C TRP A 85 -21.63 -7.12 0.39
N ILE A 86 -21.05 -6.07 -0.17
CA ILE A 86 -19.64 -5.72 0.06
C ILE A 86 -19.41 -5.28 1.49
N ASN A 87 -20.23 -4.36 2.03
CA ASN A 87 -20.08 -3.88 3.39
C ASN A 87 -20.31 -5.00 4.41
N SER A 88 -21.32 -5.84 4.21
CA SER A 88 -21.54 -7.02 5.07
C SER A 88 -20.37 -8.01 5.00
N SER A 89 -19.71 -8.16 3.86
CA SER A 89 -18.51 -9.00 3.73
C SER A 89 -17.30 -8.39 4.46
N ARG A 90 -17.16 -7.05 4.47
CA ARG A 90 -16.15 -6.33 5.27
C ARG A 90 -16.37 -6.52 6.75
N ASP A 91 -17.60 -6.38 7.23
CA ASP A 91 -17.97 -6.63 8.63
C ASP A 91 -17.68 -8.09 9.02
N TYR A 92 -18.05 -9.03 8.17
CA TYR A 92 -17.78 -10.45 8.38
C TYR A 92 -16.29 -10.75 8.47
N PHE A 93 -15.48 -10.17 7.58
CA PHE A 93 -14.03 -10.28 7.62
C PHE A 93 -13.46 -9.73 8.94
N THR A 94 -13.89 -8.53 9.33
CA THR A 94 -13.43 -7.86 10.55
C THR A 94 -13.74 -8.69 11.79
N GLY A 95 -14.96 -9.20 11.90
CA GLY A 95 -15.35 -10.05 13.04
C GLY A 95 -14.58 -11.37 13.11
N ILE A 96 -14.32 -12.02 11.96
CA ILE A 96 -13.51 -13.23 11.88
C ILE A 96 -12.06 -12.95 12.29
N VAL A 97 -11.46 -11.87 11.83
CA VAL A 97 -10.08 -11.48 12.18
C VAL A 97 -9.96 -11.19 13.67
N LEU A 98 -10.92 -10.49 14.26
CA LEU A 98 -10.94 -10.23 15.71
C LEU A 98 -11.06 -11.54 16.52
N TYR A 99 -11.89 -12.48 16.07
CA TYR A 99 -12.01 -13.79 16.72
C TYR A 99 -10.68 -14.56 16.67
N LEU A 100 -10.00 -14.55 15.51
CA LEU A 100 -8.67 -15.17 15.37
C LEU A 100 -7.64 -14.51 16.30
N PHE A 101 -7.65 -13.19 16.45
CA PHE A 101 -6.72 -12.49 17.33
C PHE A 101 -6.86 -12.87 18.80
N GLU A 102 -8.05 -13.29 19.23
CA GLU A 102 -8.30 -13.74 20.61
C GLU A 102 -8.03 -15.24 20.82
N ASN A 103 -8.23 -16.08 19.79
CA ASN A 103 -8.30 -17.53 19.96
C ASN A 103 -7.22 -18.32 19.22
N ALA A 104 -6.57 -17.76 18.21
CA ALA A 104 -5.56 -18.44 17.41
C ALA A 104 -4.14 -18.16 17.94
N LYS A 105 -3.20 -19.06 17.62
CA LYS A 105 -1.78 -18.81 17.83
C LYS A 105 -1.24 -17.81 16.79
N GLU A 106 -0.14 -17.15 17.11
CA GLU A 106 0.45 -16.13 16.24
C GLU A 106 0.77 -16.66 14.82
N GLU A 107 1.33 -17.86 14.73
CA GLU A 107 1.64 -18.52 13.47
C GLU A 107 0.41 -18.92 12.63
N GLU A 108 -0.77 -18.92 13.25
CA GLU A 108 -2.06 -19.23 12.61
C GLU A 108 -2.78 -17.95 12.14
N ILE A 109 -2.26 -16.76 12.46
CA ILE A 109 -2.85 -15.48 12.04
C ILE A 109 -2.51 -15.19 10.59
N ASN A 110 -3.35 -15.62 9.66
CA ASN A 110 -3.20 -15.40 8.22
C ASN A 110 -4.54 -15.49 7.47
N LEU A 111 -4.58 -15.09 6.20
CA LEU A 111 -5.80 -15.09 5.39
C LEU A 111 -6.40 -16.50 5.16
N SER A 112 -5.57 -17.55 5.18
CA SER A 112 -6.08 -18.93 5.07
C SER A 112 -6.88 -19.33 6.32
N SER A 113 -6.47 -18.89 7.51
CA SER A 113 -7.22 -19.08 8.75
C SER A 113 -8.53 -18.29 8.75
N VAL A 114 -8.54 -17.09 8.19
CA VAL A 114 -9.79 -16.32 8.00
C VAL A 114 -10.77 -17.10 7.14
N TYR A 115 -10.31 -17.70 6.06
CA TYR A 115 -11.16 -18.55 5.21
C TYR A 115 -11.65 -19.81 5.94
N SER A 116 -10.75 -20.52 6.62
CA SER A 116 -11.08 -21.74 7.39
C SER A 116 -12.16 -21.46 8.44
N LEU A 117 -12.00 -20.39 9.22
CA LEU A 117 -12.97 -19.99 10.24
C LEU A 117 -14.32 -19.57 9.63
N SER A 118 -14.30 -18.93 8.45
CA SER A 118 -15.54 -18.58 7.74
C SER A 118 -16.38 -19.79 7.35
N LEU A 119 -15.73 -20.91 6.99
CA LEU A 119 -16.41 -22.17 6.72
C LEU A 119 -17.02 -22.76 8.02
N SER A 120 -16.25 -22.75 9.12
CA SER A 120 -16.73 -23.22 10.42
C SER A 120 -17.95 -22.43 10.91
N LEU A 121 -17.97 -21.11 10.72
CA LEU A 121 -19.11 -20.24 11.07
C LEU A 121 -20.40 -20.55 10.30
N ASN A 122 -20.32 -21.24 9.17
CA ASN A 122 -21.50 -21.65 8.43
C ASN A 122 -22.13 -22.94 8.95
N GLU A 123 -21.34 -23.85 9.50
CA GLU A 123 -21.72 -25.21 9.76
C GLU A 123 -21.70 -25.57 11.26
N ASN A 124 -20.82 -24.94 12.04
CA ASN A 124 -20.58 -25.31 13.44
C ASN A 124 -21.49 -24.54 14.40
N LYS A 125 -22.50 -25.23 14.94
CA LYS A 125 -23.44 -24.63 15.88
C LYS A 125 -22.80 -24.21 17.20
N LYS A 126 -21.81 -24.97 17.70
CA LYS A 126 -21.09 -24.65 18.95
C LYS A 126 -20.37 -23.32 18.86
N LEU A 127 -19.69 -23.07 17.74
CA LEU A 127 -19.01 -21.78 17.47
C LEU A 127 -20.04 -20.63 17.42
N ILE A 128 -21.19 -20.85 16.79
CA ILE A 128 -22.24 -19.83 16.72
C ILE A 128 -22.82 -19.55 18.12
N GLU A 129 -23.03 -20.56 18.95
CA GLU A 129 -23.49 -20.41 20.34
C GLU A 129 -22.45 -19.67 21.19
N GLU A 130 -21.16 -19.98 21.03
CA GLU A 130 -20.08 -19.30 21.71
C GLU A 130 -20.08 -17.77 21.38
N ILE A 131 -20.14 -17.42 20.11
CA ILE A 131 -20.20 -16.00 19.69
C ILE A 131 -21.46 -15.32 20.23
N ASN A 132 -22.61 -15.99 20.20
CA ASN A 132 -23.86 -15.44 20.73
C ASN A 132 -23.85 -15.27 22.25
N SER A 133 -22.98 -15.99 22.98
CA SER A 133 -22.80 -15.85 24.41
C SER A 133 -21.90 -14.69 24.83
N LEU A 134 -21.17 -14.06 23.89
CA LEU A 134 -20.36 -12.90 24.16
C LEU A 134 -21.20 -11.70 24.61
N ASP A 135 -20.58 -10.78 25.33
CA ASP A 135 -21.22 -9.52 25.67
C ASP A 135 -21.64 -8.77 24.38
N LYS A 136 -22.83 -8.17 24.39
CA LYS A 136 -23.37 -7.47 23.21
C LYS A 136 -22.54 -6.26 22.77
N LEU A 137 -21.68 -5.73 23.63
CA LEU A 137 -20.73 -4.67 23.32
C LEU A 137 -19.36 -5.20 22.93
N ASN A 138 -19.16 -6.51 22.93
CA ASN A 138 -17.95 -7.13 22.42
C ASN A 138 -17.85 -6.90 20.89
N SER A 139 -16.71 -6.45 20.40
CA SER A 139 -16.52 -6.14 18.98
C SER A 139 -16.76 -7.35 18.06
N ILE A 140 -16.35 -8.56 18.48
CA ILE A 140 -16.62 -9.79 17.71
C ILE A 140 -18.13 -10.01 17.56
N TYR A 141 -18.89 -9.85 18.65
CA TYR A 141 -20.34 -9.95 18.61
C TYR A 141 -20.96 -8.92 17.68
N ILE A 142 -20.55 -7.66 17.79
CA ILE A 142 -21.08 -6.55 16.98
C ILE A 142 -20.90 -6.83 15.48
N TYR A 143 -19.73 -7.27 15.05
CA TYR A 143 -19.43 -7.52 13.64
C TYR A 143 -20.07 -8.80 13.11
N LEU A 144 -20.21 -9.86 13.91
CA LEU A 144 -20.66 -11.17 13.43
C LEU A 144 -22.15 -11.42 13.61
N THR A 145 -22.80 -10.81 14.62
CA THR A 145 -24.18 -11.17 14.99
C THR A 145 -25.19 -10.95 13.87
N ASN A 146 -25.06 -9.83 13.11
CA ASN A 146 -25.96 -9.51 12.01
C ASN A 146 -25.92 -10.58 10.91
N ILE A 147 -24.73 -11.13 10.63
CA ILE A 147 -24.53 -12.14 9.59
C ILE A 147 -24.94 -13.51 10.07
N ILE A 148 -24.60 -13.86 11.33
CA ILE A 148 -24.96 -15.14 11.94
C ILE A 148 -26.48 -15.29 12.05
N SER A 149 -27.19 -14.22 12.42
CA SER A 149 -28.63 -14.20 12.59
C SER A 149 -29.41 -13.91 11.29
N ALA A 150 -28.73 -13.59 10.20
CA ALA A 150 -29.39 -13.29 8.93
C ALA A 150 -30.17 -14.50 8.36
N PRO A 151 -31.24 -14.27 7.62
CA PRO A 151 -31.95 -15.32 6.87
C PRO A 151 -30.97 -16.11 5.98
N LYS A 152 -31.23 -17.41 5.80
CA LYS A 152 -30.31 -18.31 5.08
C LYS A 152 -29.88 -17.80 3.70
N GLU A 153 -30.81 -17.21 2.95
CA GLU A 153 -30.53 -16.65 1.61
C GLU A 153 -29.61 -15.43 1.69
N THR A 154 -29.87 -14.51 2.61
CA THR A 154 -29.03 -13.33 2.84
C THR A 154 -27.64 -13.72 3.31
N LYS A 155 -27.55 -14.63 4.31
CA LYS A 155 -26.28 -15.16 4.77
C LYS A 155 -25.50 -15.82 3.63
N GLY A 156 -26.17 -16.63 2.79
CA GLY A 156 -25.57 -17.27 1.63
C GLY A 156 -24.97 -16.27 0.64
N GLY A 157 -25.66 -15.16 0.37
CA GLY A 157 -25.18 -14.09 -0.51
C GLY A 157 -23.95 -13.39 0.05
N ILE A 158 -23.95 -13.04 1.37
CA ILE A 158 -22.80 -12.42 2.03
C ILE A 158 -21.57 -13.35 1.98
N VAL A 159 -21.76 -14.62 2.34
CA VAL A 159 -20.66 -15.61 2.34
C VAL A 159 -20.13 -15.87 0.93
N ALA A 160 -20.99 -15.89 -0.08
CA ALA A 160 -20.57 -16.03 -1.48
C ALA A 160 -19.69 -14.84 -1.92
N THR A 161 -20.12 -13.62 -1.64
CA THR A 161 -19.34 -12.39 -1.95
C THR A 161 -18.01 -12.38 -1.20
N PHE A 162 -18.04 -12.72 0.10
CA PHE A 162 -16.84 -12.86 0.93
C PHE A 162 -15.85 -13.86 0.33
N THR A 163 -16.33 -15.07 0.05
CA THR A 163 -15.49 -16.17 -0.48
C THR A 163 -14.90 -15.81 -1.83
N GLN A 164 -15.70 -15.26 -2.73
CA GLN A 164 -15.23 -14.84 -4.06
C GLN A 164 -14.05 -13.86 -3.97
N ASN A 165 -14.16 -12.84 -3.12
CA ASN A 165 -13.11 -11.84 -2.98
C ASN A 165 -11.87 -12.38 -2.27
N LEU A 166 -12.03 -13.21 -1.22
CA LEU A 166 -10.89 -13.74 -0.48
C LEU A 166 -10.12 -14.81 -1.24
N THR A 167 -10.80 -15.60 -2.10
CA THR A 167 -10.22 -16.72 -2.85
C THR A 167 -9.01 -16.29 -3.70
N GLN A 168 -9.02 -15.10 -4.29
CA GLN A 168 -7.92 -14.61 -5.12
C GLN A 168 -6.56 -14.52 -4.37
N TYR A 169 -6.59 -14.38 -3.03
CA TYR A 169 -5.40 -14.30 -2.18
C TYR A 169 -4.93 -15.65 -1.66
N ILE A 170 -5.82 -16.62 -1.55
CA ILE A 170 -5.55 -17.90 -0.88
C ILE A 170 -5.49 -19.11 -1.81
N ALA A 171 -6.14 -19.07 -2.99
CA ALA A 171 -6.21 -20.22 -3.90
C ALA A 171 -4.88 -20.50 -4.62
N LYS A 172 -4.02 -19.49 -4.78
CA LYS A 172 -2.69 -19.67 -5.37
C LYS A 172 -1.72 -20.04 -4.26
N GLU A 173 -1.20 -21.26 -4.25
CA GLU A 173 -0.38 -21.82 -3.18
C GLU A 173 0.81 -20.93 -2.80
N ASN A 174 1.62 -20.52 -3.78
CA ASN A 174 2.79 -19.67 -3.54
C ASN A 174 2.42 -18.29 -2.98
N LEU A 175 1.36 -17.66 -3.50
CA LEU A 175 0.89 -16.37 -3.00
C LEU A 175 0.36 -16.50 -1.56
N SER A 176 -0.47 -17.50 -1.33
CA SER A 176 -1.02 -17.77 0.00
C SER A 176 0.07 -18.09 1.03
N ASN A 177 1.13 -18.79 0.62
CA ASN A 177 2.30 -19.04 1.47
C ASN A 177 3.07 -17.76 1.76
N MET A 178 3.35 -16.93 0.75
CA MET A 178 3.99 -15.64 0.91
C MET A 178 3.23 -14.73 1.88
N LEU A 179 1.89 -14.75 1.85
CA LEU A 179 1.03 -13.92 2.69
C LEU A 179 0.75 -14.53 4.10
N SER A 180 1.37 -15.65 4.46
CA SER A 180 1.12 -16.33 5.73
C SER A 180 2.09 -15.98 6.85
N SER A 181 3.24 -15.36 6.54
CA SER A 181 4.29 -14.99 7.48
C SER A 181 4.80 -13.58 7.20
N ASN A 182 5.65 -13.02 8.05
CA ASN A 182 6.14 -11.66 7.87
C ASN A 182 7.66 -11.57 8.18
N ASP A 183 8.45 -11.08 7.20
CA ASP A 183 9.90 -10.88 7.33
C ASP A 183 10.29 -9.41 7.58
N ILE A 184 9.31 -8.51 7.57
CA ILE A 184 9.54 -7.07 7.76
C ILE A 184 9.42 -6.75 9.25
N ASP A 185 10.46 -6.21 9.85
CA ASP A 185 10.35 -5.65 11.20
C ASP A 185 9.63 -4.29 11.14
N LEU A 186 8.31 -4.36 11.34
CA LEU A 186 7.43 -3.19 11.29
C LEU A 186 7.72 -2.16 12.38
N THR A 187 8.43 -2.53 13.45
CA THR A 187 8.74 -1.64 14.56
C THR A 187 10.06 -0.88 14.40
N SER A 188 10.86 -1.23 13.40
CA SER A 188 12.23 -0.73 13.26
C SER A 188 12.54 -0.01 11.94
N ILE A 189 11.57 0.25 11.08
CA ILE A 189 11.75 0.81 9.73
C ILE A 189 12.61 2.08 9.73
N THR A 190 12.45 2.96 10.72
CA THR A 190 13.25 4.20 10.85
C THR A 190 14.26 4.16 12.02
N LYS A 191 14.26 3.11 12.81
CA LYS A 191 15.29 2.90 13.84
C LYS A 191 16.57 2.38 13.19
N ASN A 192 16.44 1.45 12.25
CA ASN A 192 17.52 0.84 11.48
C ASN A 192 17.62 1.46 10.09
N LYS A 193 18.76 1.25 9.41
CA LYS A 193 18.89 1.55 7.98
C LYS A 193 18.10 0.49 7.21
N THR A 194 16.96 0.86 6.65
CA THR A 194 16.06 -0.10 5.99
C THR A 194 15.78 0.33 4.55
N ALA A 195 15.86 -0.61 3.63
CA ALA A 195 15.46 -0.42 2.24
C ALA A 195 14.44 -1.50 1.86
N ILE A 196 13.20 -1.09 1.55
CA ILE A 196 12.12 -2.01 1.17
C ILE A 196 11.75 -1.76 -0.28
N TYR A 197 11.92 -2.80 -1.11
CA TYR A 197 11.50 -2.80 -2.51
C TYR A 197 10.19 -3.57 -2.65
N ILE A 198 9.19 -2.92 -3.20
CA ILE A 198 7.87 -3.50 -3.47
C ILE A 198 7.75 -3.66 -4.97
N ILE A 199 7.94 -4.90 -5.46
CA ILE A 199 7.94 -5.19 -6.88
C ILE A 199 6.56 -5.64 -7.31
N ASN A 200 5.99 -4.90 -8.25
CA ASN A 200 4.71 -5.19 -8.89
C ASN A 200 4.82 -5.02 -10.41
N LYS A 201 3.78 -5.41 -11.12
CA LYS A 201 3.60 -5.18 -12.56
C LYS A 201 2.19 -4.65 -12.80
N THR A 202 1.63 -4.94 -13.97
CA THR A 202 0.31 -4.46 -14.39
C THR A 202 -0.87 -5.23 -13.77
N GLU A 203 -0.62 -6.34 -13.06
CA GLU A 203 -1.68 -7.17 -12.47
C GLU A 203 -2.37 -6.41 -11.32
N GLN A 204 -3.70 -6.31 -11.39
CA GLN A 204 -4.50 -5.57 -10.42
C GLN A 204 -4.31 -6.08 -8.99
N LEU A 205 -4.24 -7.40 -8.79
CA LEU A 205 -4.03 -8.00 -7.47
C LEU A 205 -2.68 -7.60 -6.87
N ALA A 206 -1.60 -7.62 -7.66
CA ALA A 206 -0.28 -7.19 -7.23
C ALA A 206 -0.28 -5.71 -6.84
N ASN A 207 -0.94 -4.85 -7.63
CA ASN A 207 -1.06 -3.43 -7.35
C ASN A 207 -1.90 -3.13 -6.10
N ASN A 208 -2.92 -3.94 -5.81
CA ASN A 208 -3.71 -3.84 -4.59
C ASN A 208 -2.88 -4.19 -3.35
N LEU A 209 -2.14 -5.30 -3.41
CA LEU A 209 -1.25 -5.72 -2.33
C LEU A 209 -0.09 -4.75 -2.11
N ALA A 210 0.46 -4.17 -3.18
CA ALA A 210 1.50 -3.14 -3.09
C ALA A 210 0.97 -1.89 -2.37
N SER A 211 -0.21 -1.39 -2.74
CA SER A 211 -0.83 -0.22 -2.11
C SER A 211 -1.16 -0.46 -0.63
N LEU A 212 -1.68 -1.65 -0.30
CA LEU A 212 -1.94 -2.07 1.07
C LEU A 212 -0.64 -2.09 1.90
N LEU A 213 0.41 -2.73 1.38
CA LEU A 213 1.70 -2.80 2.06
C LEU A 213 2.30 -1.40 2.27
N ILE A 214 2.28 -0.52 1.25
CA ILE A 214 2.74 0.87 1.38
C ILE A 214 1.98 1.58 2.49
N ASN A 215 0.65 1.46 2.52
CA ASN A 215 -0.18 2.06 3.56
C ASN A 215 0.22 1.53 4.96
N GLN A 216 0.37 0.21 5.12
CA GLN A 216 0.76 -0.39 6.40
C GLN A 216 2.18 -0.01 6.84
N LEU A 217 3.14 0.12 5.93
CA LEU A 217 4.49 0.57 6.25
C LEU A 217 4.51 2.03 6.71
N ILE A 218 3.69 2.89 6.11
CA ILE A 218 3.50 4.28 6.54
C ILE A 218 2.90 4.30 7.95
N GLU A 219 1.81 3.55 8.19
CA GLU A 219 1.14 3.46 9.48
C GLU A 219 2.08 2.90 10.57
N ALA A 220 2.83 1.84 10.27
CA ALA A 220 3.83 1.30 11.18
C ALA A 220 4.89 2.35 11.54
N THR A 221 5.33 3.15 10.56
CA THR A 221 6.31 4.22 10.81
C THR A 221 5.70 5.38 11.61
N ILE A 222 4.41 5.70 11.44
CA ILE A 222 3.71 6.68 12.25
C ILE A 222 3.67 6.23 13.72
N ILE A 223 3.41 4.95 13.96
CA ILE A 223 3.21 4.38 15.29
C ILE A 223 4.56 4.14 16.00
N TYR A 224 5.50 3.49 15.33
CA TYR A 224 6.74 3.00 15.93
C TYR A 224 7.99 3.80 15.56
N GLY A 225 7.89 4.62 14.50
CA GLY A 225 9.04 5.32 13.94
C GLY A 225 9.63 6.36 14.87
N LYS A 226 10.96 6.54 14.78
CA LYS A 226 11.67 7.63 15.41
C LYS A 226 11.99 8.71 14.37
N LYS A 227 11.92 9.99 14.76
CA LYS A 227 12.22 11.13 13.88
C LYS A 227 13.70 11.26 13.51
N GLU A 228 14.58 10.47 14.12
CA GLU A 228 16.03 10.55 13.94
C GLU A 228 16.44 10.21 12.50
N ARG A 229 15.80 9.23 11.89
CA ARG A 229 16.07 8.81 10.50
C ARG A 229 14.90 9.18 9.61
N ARG A 230 15.22 9.82 8.49
CA ARG A 230 14.19 10.12 7.48
C ARG A 230 13.76 8.84 6.77
N LEU A 231 12.46 8.74 6.48
CA LEU A 231 11.91 7.76 5.57
C LEU A 231 11.57 8.41 4.23
N ASN A 232 12.19 7.94 3.16
CA ASN A 232 11.82 8.30 1.79
C ASN A 232 10.87 7.26 1.22
N ILE A 233 9.77 7.70 0.65
CA ILE A 233 8.77 6.85 0.01
C ILE A 233 8.75 7.25 -1.47
N LEU A 234 9.29 6.38 -2.33
CA LEU A 234 9.34 6.55 -3.76
C LEU A 234 8.26 5.71 -4.42
N LEU A 235 7.28 6.36 -5.03
CA LEU A 235 6.15 5.71 -5.69
C LEU A 235 6.31 5.87 -7.20
N ASP A 236 6.99 4.91 -7.82
CA ASP A 236 7.16 4.86 -9.27
C ASP A 236 5.89 4.34 -9.93
N GLU A 237 5.59 4.85 -11.13
CA GLU A 237 4.35 4.57 -11.86
C GLU A 237 3.10 4.58 -10.95
N PHE A 238 2.97 5.63 -10.15
CA PHE A 238 1.95 5.75 -9.12
C PHE A 238 0.52 5.51 -9.64
N ASN A 239 0.28 5.81 -10.90
CA ASN A 239 -1.02 5.58 -11.54
C ASN A 239 -1.41 4.08 -11.64
N ASN A 240 -0.47 3.15 -11.53
CA ASN A 240 -0.75 1.72 -11.57
C ASN A 240 -1.18 1.16 -10.20
N LEU A 241 -0.77 1.79 -9.11
CA LEU A 241 -1.17 1.38 -7.76
C LEU A 241 -2.68 1.54 -7.54
N ALA A 242 -3.28 0.72 -6.69
CA ALA A 242 -4.62 0.99 -6.18
C ALA A 242 -4.63 2.28 -5.35
N PRO A 243 -5.78 2.96 -5.18
CA PRO A 243 -5.85 4.11 -4.30
C PRO A 243 -5.34 3.79 -2.90
N ILE A 244 -4.39 4.59 -2.40
CA ILE A 244 -3.93 4.53 -1.01
C ILE A 244 -4.91 5.35 -0.17
N CYS A 245 -5.45 4.74 0.88
CA CYS A 245 -6.43 5.40 1.73
C CYS A 245 -5.86 6.67 2.37
N ASN A 246 -6.62 7.77 2.33
CA ASN A 246 -6.27 9.05 2.95
C ASN A 246 -4.88 9.61 2.57
N LEU A 247 -4.41 9.37 1.35
CA LEU A 247 -3.03 9.69 0.95
C LEU A 247 -2.66 11.16 1.14
N SER A 248 -3.54 12.11 0.78
CA SER A 248 -3.27 13.55 0.96
C SER A 248 -3.04 13.91 2.44
N ASN A 249 -3.85 13.34 3.33
CA ASN A 249 -3.69 13.52 4.77
C ASN A 249 -2.39 12.88 5.28
N LEU A 250 -2.05 11.68 4.80
CA LEU A 250 -0.80 11.00 5.13
C LEU A 250 0.41 11.83 4.71
N ILE A 251 0.47 12.36 3.49
CA ILE A 251 1.56 13.20 3.01
C ILE A 251 1.73 14.44 3.91
N ASN A 252 0.63 15.11 4.27
CA ASN A 252 0.69 16.31 5.09
C ASN A 252 1.09 16.01 6.54
N TYR A 253 0.49 14.99 7.15
CA TYR A 253 0.75 14.62 8.54
C TYR A 253 2.18 14.12 8.75
N THR A 254 2.64 13.23 7.89
CA THR A 254 3.94 12.56 8.02
C THR A 254 5.13 13.46 7.73
N ARG A 255 4.89 14.64 7.13
CA ARG A 255 5.92 15.69 7.01
C ARG A 255 6.51 16.08 8.36
N SER A 256 5.70 16.15 9.42
CA SER A 256 6.15 16.43 10.79
C SER A 256 6.92 15.26 11.41
N LEU A 257 6.82 14.07 10.84
CA LEU A 257 7.46 12.83 11.25
C LEU A 257 8.73 12.49 10.46
N ASN A 258 9.27 13.46 9.73
CA ASN A 258 10.48 13.31 8.91
C ASN A 258 10.31 12.28 7.76
N MET A 259 9.10 12.17 7.18
CA MET A 259 8.87 11.38 5.98
C MET A 259 8.83 12.27 4.74
N ARG A 260 9.29 11.74 3.61
CA ARG A 260 9.27 12.41 2.30
C ARG A 260 8.65 11.49 1.26
N PHE A 261 7.69 12.01 0.52
CA PHE A 261 7.11 11.34 -0.63
C PHE A 261 7.70 11.88 -1.93
N THR A 262 8.02 10.96 -2.82
CA THR A 262 8.34 11.24 -4.23
C THR A 262 7.39 10.41 -5.07
N ILE A 263 6.49 11.08 -5.78
CA ILE A 263 5.43 10.46 -6.56
C ILE A 263 5.72 10.71 -8.03
N LEU A 264 5.91 9.63 -8.80
CA LEU A 264 6.09 9.68 -10.25
C LEU A 264 4.79 9.25 -10.93
N LEU A 265 4.27 10.12 -11.77
CA LEU A 265 3.04 9.86 -12.50
C LEU A 265 3.13 10.38 -13.94
N ASN A 266 2.40 9.73 -14.84
CA ASN A 266 2.42 10.06 -16.27
C ASN A 266 1.50 11.23 -16.60
N SER A 267 0.38 11.37 -15.87
CA SER A 267 -0.58 12.44 -16.10
C SER A 267 -1.46 12.75 -14.89
N TYR A 268 -1.93 13.99 -14.81
CA TYR A 268 -2.89 14.43 -13.79
C TYR A 268 -4.31 13.94 -14.08
N ILE A 269 -4.65 13.64 -15.34
CA ILE A 269 -5.97 13.10 -15.68
C ILE A 269 -6.14 11.69 -15.11
N GLU A 270 -5.09 10.86 -15.14
CA GLU A 270 -5.12 9.54 -14.53
C GLU A 270 -5.24 9.61 -13.00
N LEU A 271 -4.51 10.54 -12.36
CA LEU A 271 -4.64 10.80 -10.94
C LEU A 271 -6.07 11.17 -10.56
N LYS A 272 -6.69 12.08 -11.35
CA LYS A 272 -8.07 12.52 -11.16
C LYS A 272 -9.09 11.38 -11.35
N ASN A 273 -8.89 10.53 -12.35
CA ASN A 273 -9.76 9.38 -12.60
C ASN A 273 -9.70 8.36 -11.44
N LYS A 274 -8.54 8.21 -10.83
CA LYS A 274 -8.31 7.26 -9.74
C LYS A 274 -8.81 7.73 -8.37
N TYR A 275 -8.54 8.98 -8.02
CA TYR A 275 -8.84 9.53 -6.68
C TYR A 275 -10.07 10.44 -6.64
N GLY A 276 -10.68 10.72 -7.80
CA GLY A 276 -11.69 11.74 -7.92
C GLY A 276 -11.10 13.15 -7.93
N LYS A 277 -11.96 14.15 -8.17
CA LYS A 277 -11.52 15.54 -8.34
C LYS A 277 -10.91 16.12 -7.06
N GLU A 278 -11.59 15.95 -5.94
CA GLU A 278 -11.20 16.59 -4.66
C GLU A 278 -9.89 16.05 -4.13
N GLU A 279 -9.79 14.73 -3.95
CA GLU A 279 -8.59 14.10 -3.40
C GLU A 279 -7.38 14.26 -4.33
N SER A 280 -7.56 14.20 -5.65
CA SER A 280 -6.47 14.45 -6.61
C SER A 280 -5.91 15.86 -6.49
N GLU A 281 -6.74 16.89 -6.29
CA GLU A 281 -6.29 18.26 -6.02
C GLU A 281 -5.52 18.35 -4.69
N LEU A 282 -6.02 17.72 -3.62
CA LEU A 282 -5.35 17.69 -2.32
C LEU A 282 -3.97 17.02 -2.41
N ILE A 283 -3.84 15.91 -3.14
CA ILE A 283 -2.55 15.23 -3.37
C ILE A 283 -1.57 16.19 -4.09
N LYS A 284 -2.01 16.86 -5.17
CA LYS A 284 -1.18 17.84 -5.90
C LYS A 284 -0.72 18.98 -4.99
N TYR A 285 -1.62 19.56 -4.18
CA TYR A 285 -1.28 20.65 -3.25
C TYR A 285 -0.35 20.22 -2.12
N SER A 286 -0.40 18.94 -1.72
CA SER A 286 0.49 18.38 -0.70
C SER A 286 1.94 18.24 -1.20
N CYS A 287 2.16 18.24 -2.53
CA CYS A 287 3.47 18.18 -3.16
C CYS A 287 4.04 19.58 -3.35
N SER A 288 4.94 20.00 -2.46
CA SER A 288 5.56 21.36 -2.48
C SER A 288 6.48 21.62 -3.67
N ASN A 289 6.96 20.58 -4.32
CA ASN A 289 7.83 20.65 -5.49
C ASN A 289 7.23 19.79 -6.61
N ILE A 290 7.21 20.33 -7.82
CA ILE A 290 6.78 19.61 -9.02
C ILE A 290 7.92 19.70 -10.03
N ILE A 291 8.32 18.55 -10.57
CA ILE A 291 9.29 18.46 -11.67
C ILE A 291 8.51 17.94 -12.88
N TYR A 292 8.22 18.84 -13.81
CA TYR A 292 7.57 18.49 -15.06
C TYR A 292 8.62 18.18 -16.13
N LEU A 293 8.51 16.98 -16.70
CA LEU A 293 9.41 16.54 -17.79
C LEU A 293 8.70 16.58 -19.14
N LEU A 294 7.59 15.86 -19.26
CA LEU A 294 6.74 15.82 -20.45
C LEU A 294 5.39 15.19 -20.11
N ALA A 295 4.31 15.70 -20.68
CA ALA A 295 3.00 15.06 -20.68
C ALA A 295 2.37 15.18 -22.07
N LYS A 296 1.45 14.27 -22.40
CA LYS A 296 0.80 14.26 -23.71
C LYS A 296 -0.64 14.78 -23.64
N ASP A 297 -1.27 14.73 -22.48
CA ASP A 297 -2.67 15.10 -22.30
C ASP A 297 -2.84 16.60 -22.03
N ASP A 298 -3.87 17.18 -22.63
CA ASP A 298 -4.13 18.63 -22.55
C ASP A 298 -4.48 19.09 -21.13
N TYR A 299 -5.10 18.23 -20.31
CA TYR A 299 -5.43 18.57 -18.93
C TYR A 299 -4.18 18.81 -18.08
N THR A 300 -3.21 17.89 -18.13
CA THR A 300 -1.93 18.06 -17.42
C THR A 300 -1.17 19.29 -17.91
N LEU A 301 -1.12 19.52 -19.24
CA LEU A 301 -0.46 20.68 -19.81
C LEU A 301 -1.10 22.00 -19.36
N GLU A 302 -2.43 22.05 -19.30
CA GLU A 302 -3.16 23.23 -18.84
C GLU A 302 -2.90 23.50 -17.35
N GLU A 303 -2.93 22.48 -16.51
CA GLU A 303 -2.65 22.59 -15.09
C GLU A 303 -1.22 23.07 -14.81
N ILE A 304 -0.22 22.48 -15.48
CA ILE A 304 1.19 22.91 -15.33
C ILE A 304 1.38 24.34 -15.82
N SER A 305 0.80 24.72 -16.96
CA SER A 305 0.85 26.09 -17.47
C SER A 305 0.24 27.10 -16.48
N LYS A 306 -0.91 26.78 -15.89
CA LYS A 306 -1.54 27.60 -14.83
C LYS A 306 -0.65 27.74 -13.59
N LEU A 307 -0.04 26.65 -13.15
CA LEU A 307 0.88 26.63 -11.99
C LEU A 307 2.16 27.47 -12.26
N CYS A 308 2.60 27.58 -13.50
CA CYS A 308 3.69 28.48 -13.89
C CYS A 308 3.34 29.95 -13.73
N GLY A 309 2.04 30.29 -13.73
CA GLY A 309 1.55 31.66 -13.62
C GLY A 309 1.54 32.42 -14.97
N ASN A 310 1.32 33.72 -14.88
CA ASN A 310 1.19 34.59 -16.04
C ASN A 310 2.30 35.60 -16.08
N GLN A 311 2.76 35.92 -17.31
CA GLN A 311 3.71 37.02 -17.55
C GLN A 311 3.00 38.37 -17.44
N ASN A 312 1.73 38.43 -17.88
CA ASN A 312 0.83 39.58 -17.75
C ASN A 312 -0.63 39.06 -17.69
N SER A 313 -1.61 39.95 -17.58
CA SER A 313 -3.03 39.57 -17.47
C SER A 313 -3.59 38.75 -18.65
N LYS A 314 -2.85 38.58 -19.74
CA LYS A 314 -3.35 37.94 -20.97
C LYS A 314 -2.49 36.79 -21.49
N SER A 315 -1.28 36.58 -20.96
CA SER A 315 -0.35 35.55 -21.47
C SER A 315 0.22 34.69 -20.34
N ALA A 316 0.21 33.37 -20.50
CA ALA A 316 0.90 32.46 -19.61
C ALA A 316 2.41 32.71 -19.62
N LEU A 317 3.05 32.51 -18.47
CA LEU A 317 4.53 32.59 -18.36
C LEU A 317 5.20 31.46 -19.14
N ILE A 318 4.64 30.29 -19.13
CA ILE A 318 5.05 29.12 -19.94
C ILE A 318 3.77 28.54 -20.55
N THR A 319 3.71 28.53 -21.88
CA THR A 319 2.53 28.09 -22.63
C THR A 319 2.45 26.58 -22.75
N LYS A 320 1.26 26.07 -23.09
CA LYS A 320 1.07 24.62 -23.37
C LYS A 320 1.96 24.16 -24.54
N GLU A 321 2.13 24.99 -25.54
CA GLU A 321 2.97 24.71 -26.71
C GLU A 321 4.46 24.59 -26.32
N GLU A 322 4.94 25.43 -25.42
CA GLU A 322 6.30 25.31 -24.88
C GLU A 322 6.46 24.05 -24.05
N LEU A 323 5.48 23.67 -23.23
CA LEU A 323 5.48 22.44 -22.44
C LEU A 323 5.49 21.19 -23.33
N LYS A 324 4.74 21.20 -24.44
CA LYS A 324 4.71 20.10 -25.44
C LYS A 324 6.03 19.93 -26.19
N THR A 325 6.81 20.98 -26.30
CA THR A 325 8.02 21.02 -27.13
C THR A 325 9.32 21.03 -26.33
N LEU A 326 9.29 20.72 -25.04
CA LEU A 326 10.47 20.54 -24.22
C LEU A 326 11.42 19.51 -24.85
N LYS A 327 12.69 19.87 -24.92
CA LYS A 327 13.74 19.00 -25.47
C LYS A 327 14.08 17.91 -24.47
N LEU A 328 14.70 16.85 -24.96
CA LEU A 328 15.19 15.76 -24.11
C LEU A 328 16.07 16.31 -22.97
N PHE A 329 15.76 15.88 -21.75
CA PHE A 329 16.32 16.32 -20.47
C PHE A 329 15.98 17.76 -20.06
N GLU A 330 15.20 18.52 -20.81
CA GLU A 330 14.65 19.78 -20.29
C GLU A 330 13.53 19.48 -19.30
N ALA A 331 13.44 20.32 -18.27
CA ALA A 331 12.43 20.22 -17.22
C ALA A 331 11.95 21.61 -16.78
N ILE A 332 10.69 21.65 -16.32
CA ILE A 332 10.17 22.79 -15.57
C ILE A 332 10.10 22.39 -14.10
N ILE A 333 10.77 23.15 -13.25
CA ILE A 333 10.74 22.94 -11.80
C ILE A 333 9.88 24.03 -11.17
N LEU A 334 8.81 23.59 -10.51
CA LEU A 334 7.92 24.43 -9.72
C LEU A 334 8.20 24.19 -8.24
N LYS A 335 8.47 25.26 -7.52
CA LYS A 335 8.73 25.23 -6.08
C LYS A 335 7.99 26.37 -5.41
N THR A 336 7.39 26.10 -4.25
CA THR A 336 6.69 27.12 -3.47
C THR A 336 7.58 28.34 -3.22
N ARG A 337 7.06 29.55 -3.47
CA ARG A 337 7.74 30.87 -3.31
C ARG A 337 8.90 31.13 -4.26
N VAL A 338 9.02 30.36 -5.32
CA VAL A 338 10.05 30.55 -6.36
C VAL A 338 9.39 30.62 -7.73
N MET A 339 9.88 31.50 -8.60
CA MET A 339 9.44 31.53 -10.00
C MET A 339 9.75 30.18 -10.67
N PRO A 340 8.94 29.73 -11.64
CA PRO A 340 9.21 28.55 -12.43
C PRO A 340 10.62 28.55 -13.01
N ILE A 341 11.32 27.44 -12.89
CA ILE A 341 12.71 27.31 -13.38
C ILE A 341 12.68 26.35 -14.56
N LYS A 342 12.99 26.86 -15.77
CA LYS A 342 13.31 26.00 -16.90
C LYS A 342 14.78 25.62 -16.85
N THR A 343 15.08 24.34 -16.85
CA THR A 343 16.45 23.82 -16.72
C THR A 343 16.67 22.59 -17.58
N LYS A 344 17.93 22.21 -17.73
CA LYS A 344 18.32 20.93 -18.36
C LYS A 344 18.91 20.01 -17.30
N LEU A 345 18.30 18.87 -17.11
CA LEU A 345 18.80 17.85 -16.19
C LEU A 345 19.99 17.11 -16.83
N LYS A 346 20.96 16.76 -16.02
CA LYS A 346 22.04 15.87 -16.43
C LYS A 346 21.57 14.43 -16.29
N PRO A 347 21.64 13.60 -17.34
CA PRO A 347 21.30 12.18 -17.23
C PRO A 347 22.14 11.49 -16.16
N ASP A 348 21.57 10.50 -15.47
CA ASP A 348 22.21 9.73 -14.40
C ASP A 348 23.48 9.02 -14.87
N TYR A 349 23.47 8.43 -16.06
CA TYR A 349 24.62 7.73 -16.67
C TYR A 349 25.80 8.67 -17.02
N LEU A 350 25.59 9.98 -17.00
CA LEU A 350 26.66 10.98 -17.15
C LEU A 350 27.16 11.53 -15.81
N ILE A 351 26.56 11.11 -14.69
CA ILE A 351 26.97 11.52 -13.36
C ILE A 351 27.84 10.42 -12.77
N ASN A 352 29.06 10.77 -12.35
CA ASN A 352 29.84 9.85 -11.52
C ASN A 352 29.26 9.89 -10.09
N TRP A 353 28.53 8.83 -9.72
CA TRP A 353 27.91 8.73 -8.40
C TRP A 353 28.85 8.16 -7.33
N ASP A 354 30.00 7.67 -7.75
CA ASP A 354 30.98 6.99 -6.86
C ASP A 354 30.37 5.83 -6.06
N ILE A 355 29.44 5.11 -6.70
CA ILE A 355 28.71 3.95 -6.17
C ILE A 355 28.75 2.79 -7.17
N ASP A 356 28.61 1.58 -6.66
CA ASP A 356 28.56 0.35 -7.46
C ASP A 356 27.13 0.09 -7.97
N PHE A 357 26.88 0.34 -9.24
CA PHE A 357 25.64 0.00 -9.95
C PHE A 357 25.67 -1.40 -10.57
N SER A 358 26.51 -2.32 -10.08
CA SER A 358 26.48 -3.69 -10.60
C SER A 358 25.11 -4.32 -10.29
N GLU A 359 24.53 -4.97 -11.32
CA GLU A 359 23.23 -5.64 -11.20
C GLU A 359 23.22 -6.67 -10.06
N ASN A 360 22.14 -6.66 -9.28
CA ASN A 360 21.83 -7.67 -8.29
C ASN A 360 20.61 -8.49 -8.74
N LYS A 361 20.84 -9.73 -9.13
CA LYS A 361 19.77 -10.69 -9.48
C LYS A 361 19.51 -11.73 -8.40
N ASP A 362 20.15 -11.57 -7.24
CA ASP A 362 19.99 -12.45 -6.09
C ASP A 362 18.73 -12.04 -5.29
N TYR A 363 17.63 -12.64 -5.66
CA TYR A 363 16.36 -12.48 -4.95
C TYR A 363 16.27 -13.46 -3.78
N PRO A 364 15.67 -13.05 -2.65
CA PRO A 364 15.34 -13.99 -1.59
C PRO A 364 14.43 -15.09 -2.14
N GLN A 365 14.66 -16.33 -1.72
CA GLN A 365 13.84 -17.46 -2.13
C GLN A 365 12.77 -17.72 -1.08
N THR A 366 11.51 -17.67 -1.48
CA THR A 366 10.40 -18.08 -0.62
C THR A 366 10.37 -19.61 -0.57
N ILE A 367 10.65 -20.16 0.59
CA ILE A 367 10.53 -21.61 0.82
C ILE A 367 9.07 -21.89 1.14
N LEU A 368 8.43 -22.79 0.39
CA LEU A 368 7.11 -23.28 0.76
C LEU A 368 7.19 -23.94 2.14
N LYS A 369 6.61 -23.29 3.14
CA LYS A 369 6.45 -23.82 4.49
C LYS A 369 5.06 -24.43 4.61
N GLU A 370 4.92 -25.43 5.42
CA GLU A 370 3.58 -25.87 5.85
C GLU A 370 2.92 -24.69 6.59
N LYS A 371 1.76 -24.25 6.09
CA LYS A 371 1.03 -23.13 6.68
C LYS A 371 0.28 -23.61 7.89
N ASN A 372 0.46 -22.95 9.01
CA ASN A 372 -0.37 -23.14 10.16
C ASN A 372 -1.72 -22.44 9.91
N VAL A 373 -2.77 -23.22 9.84
CA VAL A 373 -4.13 -22.74 9.62
C VAL A 373 -4.98 -23.05 10.85
N TYR A 374 -5.60 -22.01 11.38
CA TYR A 374 -6.53 -22.18 12.50
C TYR A 374 -7.74 -23.01 12.07
N THR A 375 -8.06 -24.02 12.86
CA THR A 375 -9.26 -24.84 12.72
C THR A 375 -10.01 -24.82 14.04
N TYR A 376 -11.31 -24.55 14.01
CA TYR A 376 -12.16 -24.62 15.20
C TYR A 376 -12.48 -26.09 15.48
N GLU A 377 -12.10 -26.60 16.66
CA GLU A 377 -12.34 -27.98 17.14
C GLU A 377 -13.67 -28.15 17.86
#